data_ebb21d3b7c29b550dfae2967f6ab801b
#
_entry.id   ebb21d3b7c29b550dfae2967f6ab801b
#
_cell.length_a   1.000
_cell.length_b   1.000
_cell.length_c   1.000
_cell.angle_alpha   90.00
_cell.angle_beta   90.00
_cell.angle_gamma   90.00
#
_symmetry.space_group_name_H-M   'P 1'
#
loop_
_entity.id
_entity.type
_entity.pdbx_description
1 polymer ?
#
loop_
_entity_poly.entity_id
_entity_poly.type
_entity_poly.pdbx_seq_one_letter_code
_entity_poly.pdbx_strand_id
1 'polypeptide(L)'
;NELTSQYSVRGGNYDENLVYVNDFEIYRPFLVRAGQQEGLSFVNPDLVSTVNFSVGGFQAKYGDKMSSVLDVGYKRPTEFAGSITASLLGAALHLEGASKNKKLTYLIGARQKSNQYLLQSQPTKGIYNPSFTDVQALVNYKFNDKWEVEAIGNYARNRFTFIPQSQTTTFGVINQAYQLQVY
;
A
#
# COMPACT_ATOMS: atom_id res chain seq x y z
N ASN A 1 -3.36 2.06 -11.76
CA ASN A 1 -2.62 3.33 -11.73
C ASN A 1 -1.57 3.28 -10.62
N GLU A 2 -0.29 3.32 -10.98
CA GLU A 2 0.80 3.21 -10.00
C GLU A 2 1.00 4.50 -9.17
N LEU A 3 0.36 5.58 -9.52
CA LEU A 3 0.50 6.89 -8.88
C LEU A 3 -0.56 7.16 -7.81
N THR A 4 -1.70 6.50 -7.87
CA THR A 4 -2.77 6.64 -6.88
C THR A 4 -3.48 5.31 -6.65
N SER A 5 -3.80 5.04 -5.40
CA SER A 5 -4.62 3.89 -4.99
C SER A 5 -6.01 4.33 -4.51
N GLN A 6 -6.29 5.61 -4.48
CA GLN A 6 -7.62 6.14 -4.14
C GLN A 6 -8.60 5.90 -5.29
N TYR A 7 -9.79 5.49 -4.93
CA TYR A 7 -10.89 5.30 -5.89
C TYR A 7 -12.20 5.83 -5.29
N SER A 8 -13.03 6.39 -6.17
CA SER A 8 -14.38 6.87 -5.85
C SER A 8 -15.39 5.99 -6.60
N VAL A 9 -16.46 5.64 -5.91
CA VAL A 9 -17.51 4.78 -6.46
C VAL A 9 -18.84 5.51 -6.38
N ARG A 10 -19.53 5.62 -7.51
CA ARG A 10 -20.86 6.27 -7.64
C ARG A 10 -20.90 7.69 -7.04
N GLY A 11 -19.83 8.45 -7.14
CA GLY A 11 -19.74 9.80 -6.58
C GLY A 11 -19.53 9.87 -5.07
N GLY A 12 -19.37 8.74 -4.40
CA GLY A 12 -19.02 8.69 -2.99
C GLY A 12 -17.58 9.12 -2.71
N ASN A 13 -17.32 9.53 -1.49
CA ASN A 13 -15.99 9.91 -1.02
C ASN A 13 -15.09 8.68 -0.87
N TYR A 14 -13.78 8.89 -0.83
CA TYR A 14 -12.79 7.82 -0.68
C TYR A 14 -12.93 7.05 0.66
N ASP A 15 -13.43 7.69 1.70
CA ASP A 15 -13.68 7.13 3.03
C ASP A 15 -14.98 6.34 3.14
N GLU A 16 -15.82 6.37 2.11
CA GLU A 16 -17.04 5.58 2.02
C GLU A 16 -16.83 4.15 1.48
N ASN A 17 -15.59 3.81 1.14
CA ASN A 17 -15.22 2.49 0.66
C ASN A 17 -14.68 1.63 1.80
N LEU A 18 -15.14 0.39 1.89
CA LEU A 18 -14.59 -0.63 2.77
C LEU A 18 -13.51 -1.42 2.08
N VAL A 19 -12.43 -1.69 2.81
CA VAL A 19 -11.37 -2.60 2.34
C VAL A 19 -11.17 -3.68 3.39
N TYR A 20 -11.30 -4.93 2.97
CA TYR A 20 -11.02 -6.11 3.76
C TYR A 20 -9.82 -6.87 3.18
N VAL A 21 -9.00 -7.42 4.05
CA VAL A 21 -7.94 -8.37 3.69
C VAL A 21 -8.08 -9.58 4.59
N ASN A 22 -8.39 -10.75 4.03
CA ASN A 22 -8.64 -11.98 4.77
C ASN A 22 -9.62 -11.78 5.97
N ASP A 23 -10.77 -11.14 5.71
CA ASP A 23 -11.77 -10.78 6.71
C ASP A 23 -11.33 -9.76 7.78
N PHE A 24 -10.10 -9.21 7.71
CA PHE A 24 -9.69 -8.07 8.54
C PHE A 24 -10.07 -6.76 7.87
N GLU A 25 -10.83 -5.93 8.56
CA GLU A 25 -11.14 -4.57 8.09
C GLU A 25 -9.90 -3.68 8.15
N ILE A 26 -9.57 -3.06 7.03
CA ILE A 26 -8.43 -2.15 6.91
C ILE A 26 -8.92 -0.71 6.98
N TYR A 27 -8.85 -0.11 8.16
CA TYR A 27 -9.30 1.26 8.39
C TYR A 27 -8.49 2.32 7.65
N ARG A 28 -7.23 2.00 7.32
CA ARG A 28 -6.35 2.87 6.53
C ARG A 28 -5.83 2.14 5.31
N PRO A 29 -6.66 1.99 4.25
CA PRO A 29 -6.27 1.26 3.04
C PRO A 29 -5.15 1.95 2.27
N PHE A 30 -4.90 3.23 2.56
CA PHE A 30 -3.81 4.00 1.98
C PHE A 30 -2.75 4.25 3.05
N LEU A 31 -1.56 3.75 2.81
CA LEU A 31 -0.42 4.00 3.68
C LEU A 31 -0.07 5.49 3.64
N VAL A 32 0.49 5.98 4.74
CA VAL A 32 0.70 7.40 5.03
C VAL A 32 1.10 8.23 3.81
N ARG A 33 0.43 9.36 3.60
CA ARG A 33 0.76 10.33 2.55
C ARG A 33 2.04 11.09 2.91
N ALA A 34 2.86 11.35 1.91
CA ALA A 34 4.00 12.25 2.04
C ALA A 34 3.74 13.51 1.19
N GLY A 35 3.36 14.60 1.84
CA GLY A 35 2.97 15.84 1.17
C GLY A 35 1.72 15.66 0.28
N GLN A 36 1.81 16.06 -0.99
CA GLN A 36 0.74 15.89 -1.98
C GLN A 36 0.76 14.52 -2.68
N GLN A 37 1.76 13.67 -2.38
CA GLN A 37 1.92 12.36 -3.00
C GLN A 37 1.20 11.29 -2.17
N GLU A 38 0.45 10.44 -2.85
CA GLU A 38 -0.12 9.26 -2.23
C GLU A 38 0.94 8.19 -2.01
N GLY A 39 0.86 7.54 -0.85
CA GLY A 39 1.70 6.40 -0.54
C GLY A 39 1.26 5.12 -1.27
N LEU A 40 1.87 4.02 -0.87
CA LEU A 40 1.46 2.69 -1.31
C LEU A 40 0.08 2.35 -0.74
N SER A 41 -0.70 1.56 -1.48
CA SER A 41 -1.89 0.89 -0.95
C SER A 41 -1.48 -0.11 0.14
N PHE A 42 -2.34 -0.31 1.16
CA PHE A 42 -2.16 -1.39 2.13
C PHE A 42 -2.09 -2.74 1.42
N VAL A 43 -2.99 -2.97 0.45
CA VAL A 43 -3.00 -4.21 -0.32
C VAL A 43 -1.71 -4.35 -1.12
N ASN A 44 -0.96 -5.42 -0.84
CA ASN A 44 0.22 -5.79 -1.61
C ASN A 44 -0.17 -6.75 -2.73
N PRO A 45 -0.09 -6.35 -4.01
CA PRO A 45 -0.53 -7.19 -5.13
C PRO A 45 0.17 -8.55 -5.21
N ASP A 46 1.43 -8.63 -4.79
CA ASP A 46 2.21 -9.88 -4.85
C ASP A 46 1.68 -10.95 -3.89
N LEU A 47 0.96 -10.54 -2.84
CA LEU A 47 0.35 -11.41 -1.84
C LEU A 47 -1.08 -11.82 -2.20
N VAL A 48 -1.70 -11.16 -3.17
CA VAL A 48 -3.12 -11.33 -3.51
C VAL A 48 -3.38 -12.64 -4.26
N SER A 49 -4.43 -13.34 -3.85
CA SER A 49 -5.00 -14.50 -4.55
C SER A 49 -6.32 -14.16 -5.22
N THR A 50 -7.22 -13.49 -4.49
CA THR A 50 -8.56 -13.17 -4.98
C THR A 50 -8.93 -11.73 -4.66
N VAL A 51 -9.74 -11.14 -5.53
CA VAL A 51 -10.28 -9.79 -5.34
C VAL A 51 -11.77 -9.84 -5.66
N ASN A 52 -12.59 -9.50 -4.67
CA ASN A 52 -14.03 -9.33 -4.83
C ASN A 52 -14.38 -7.86 -4.63
N PHE A 53 -14.98 -7.27 -5.65
CA PHE A 53 -15.41 -5.88 -5.61
C PHE A 53 -16.94 -5.80 -5.73
N SER A 54 -17.57 -5.16 -4.75
CA SER A 54 -19.03 -5.01 -4.70
C SER A 54 -19.42 -3.54 -4.59
N VAL A 55 -20.41 -3.13 -5.39
CA VAL A 55 -20.94 -1.77 -5.44
C VAL A 55 -22.43 -1.79 -5.09
N GLY A 56 -22.73 -1.61 -3.80
CA GLY A 56 -24.08 -1.76 -3.26
C GLY A 56 -24.54 -3.21 -3.13
N GLY A 57 -25.58 -3.48 -2.35
CA GLY A 57 -26.12 -4.81 -2.13
C GLY A 57 -25.16 -5.75 -1.40
N PHE A 58 -24.43 -5.22 -0.41
CA PHE A 58 -23.42 -5.97 0.34
C PHE A 58 -24.01 -7.08 1.17
N GLN A 59 -23.22 -8.11 1.42
CA GLN A 59 -23.54 -9.12 2.42
C GLN A 59 -23.63 -8.47 3.81
N ALA A 60 -24.45 -9.03 4.71
CA ALA A 60 -24.68 -8.48 6.05
C ALA A 60 -23.42 -8.34 6.92
N LYS A 61 -22.33 -9.05 6.57
CA LYS A 61 -21.04 -8.95 7.26
C LYS A 61 -20.33 -7.59 7.03
N TYR A 62 -20.71 -6.86 5.98
CA TYR A 62 -20.12 -5.57 5.64
C TYR A 62 -21.07 -4.46 6.08
N GLY A 63 -20.79 -3.84 7.23
CA GLY A 63 -21.53 -2.69 7.77
C GLY A 63 -20.86 -1.35 7.53
N ASP A 64 -21.55 -0.28 7.89
CA ASP A 64 -21.05 1.11 8.06
C ASP A 64 -20.60 1.91 6.84
N LYS A 65 -20.50 1.34 5.64
CA LYS A 65 -20.08 2.09 4.45
C LYS A 65 -21.08 1.91 3.31
N MET A 66 -21.22 2.96 2.48
CA MET A 66 -22.33 3.03 1.55
C MET A 66 -21.93 2.90 0.09
N SER A 67 -20.67 3.11 -0.27
CA SER A 67 -20.27 3.20 -1.68
C SER A 67 -19.75 1.88 -2.25
N SER A 68 -18.78 1.25 -1.63
CA SER A 68 -18.25 -0.02 -2.12
C SER A 68 -17.55 -0.85 -1.05
N VAL A 69 -17.37 -2.14 -1.36
CA VAL A 69 -16.56 -3.08 -0.59
C VAL A 69 -15.54 -3.72 -1.52
N LEU A 70 -14.27 -3.62 -1.14
CA LEU A 70 -13.15 -4.33 -1.73
C LEU A 70 -12.71 -5.42 -0.75
N ASP A 71 -13.02 -6.67 -1.06
CA ASP A 71 -12.65 -7.83 -0.25
C ASP A 71 -11.52 -8.59 -0.96
N VAL A 72 -10.35 -8.62 -0.33
CA VAL A 72 -9.12 -9.15 -0.87
C VAL A 72 -8.70 -10.39 -0.09
N GLY A 73 -8.59 -11.51 -0.78
CA GLY A 73 -8.00 -12.72 -0.23
C GLY A 73 -6.51 -12.80 -0.55
N TYR A 74 -5.66 -12.94 0.46
CA TYR A 74 -4.25 -13.24 0.27
C TYR A 74 -4.05 -14.72 0.00
N LYS A 75 -2.92 -15.06 -0.61
CA LYS A 75 -2.53 -16.43 -0.93
C LYS A 75 -2.43 -17.30 0.32
N ARG A 76 -2.75 -18.59 0.17
CA ARG A 76 -2.46 -19.64 1.15
C ARG A 76 -1.44 -20.59 0.54
N PRO A 77 -0.15 -20.36 0.74
CA PRO A 77 0.88 -21.15 0.09
C PRO A 77 0.90 -22.59 0.61
N THR A 78 1.20 -23.51 -0.29
CA THR A 78 1.40 -24.93 0.03
C THR A 78 2.85 -25.36 -0.10
N GLU A 79 3.64 -24.57 -0.83
CA GLU A 79 5.05 -24.79 -1.14
C GLU A 79 5.82 -23.49 -0.97
N PHE A 80 7.14 -23.61 -0.90
CA PHE A 80 8.00 -22.42 -0.87
C PHE A 80 8.09 -21.80 -2.26
N ALA A 81 7.79 -20.51 -2.34
CA ALA A 81 7.97 -19.71 -3.53
C ALA A 81 8.41 -18.29 -3.18
N GLY A 82 8.89 -17.55 -4.15
CA GLY A 82 9.26 -16.17 -3.99
C GLY A 82 9.51 -15.48 -5.31
N SER A 83 9.45 -14.15 -5.30
CA SER A 83 9.72 -13.31 -6.45
C SER A 83 10.44 -12.03 -6.03
N ILE A 84 11.26 -11.51 -6.94
CA ILE A 84 11.91 -10.22 -6.83
C ILE A 84 11.56 -9.44 -8.08
N THR A 85 11.01 -8.25 -7.90
CA THR A 85 10.70 -7.32 -8.99
C THR A 85 11.48 -6.05 -8.80
N ALA A 86 12.12 -5.57 -9.86
CA ALA A 86 12.80 -4.28 -9.86
C ALA A 86 12.37 -3.45 -11.07
N SER A 87 12.12 -2.17 -10.83
CA SER A 87 11.72 -1.19 -11.85
C SER A 87 12.36 0.16 -11.56
N LEU A 88 12.22 1.11 -12.50
CA LEU A 88 12.67 2.50 -12.29
C LEU A 88 11.94 3.22 -11.14
N LEU A 89 10.77 2.70 -10.75
CA LEU A 89 9.94 3.30 -9.70
C LEU A 89 10.15 2.63 -8.34
N GLY A 90 10.91 1.51 -8.27
CA GLY A 90 11.16 0.82 -7.02
C GLY A 90 11.45 -0.66 -7.17
N ALA A 91 11.43 -1.34 -6.04
CA ALA A 91 11.65 -2.77 -5.96
C ALA A 91 10.61 -3.42 -5.03
N ALA A 92 10.30 -4.68 -5.30
CA ALA A 92 9.47 -5.52 -4.47
C ALA A 92 10.10 -6.90 -4.27
N LEU A 93 9.90 -7.44 -3.08
CA LEU A 93 10.28 -8.79 -2.69
C LEU A 93 9.04 -9.50 -2.15
N HIS A 94 8.82 -10.71 -2.60
CA HIS A 94 7.78 -11.58 -2.10
C HIS A 94 8.37 -12.93 -1.74
N LEU A 95 8.02 -13.46 -0.57
CA LEU A 95 8.35 -14.79 -0.10
C LEU A 95 7.10 -15.44 0.48
N GLU A 96 6.90 -16.70 0.17
CA GLU A 96 5.78 -17.49 0.68
C GLU A 96 6.22 -18.91 0.99
N GLY A 97 5.52 -19.57 1.92
CA GLY A 97 5.84 -20.96 2.21
C GLY A 97 4.91 -21.60 3.23
N ALA A 98 5.05 -22.91 3.32
CA ALA A 98 4.33 -23.72 4.28
C ALA A 98 5.26 -24.73 4.98
N SER A 99 4.92 -25.08 6.22
CA SER A 99 5.60 -26.16 6.93
C SER A 99 5.28 -27.52 6.29
N LYS A 100 6.15 -28.52 6.49
CA LYS A 100 5.97 -29.87 5.95
C LYS A 100 4.60 -30.50 6.31
N ASN A 101 4.09 -30.21 7.49
CA ASN A 101 2.78 -30.68 7.95
C ASN A 101 1.62 -29.76 7.53
N LYS A 102 1.89 -28.72 6.72
CA LYS A 102 0.92 -27.72 6.23
C LYS A 102 0.11 -27.02 7.35
N LYS A 103 0.57 -27.09 8.60
CA LYS A 103 -0.08 -26.39 9.72
C LYS A 103 0.30 -24.94 9.82
N LEU A 104 1.52 -24.58 9.43
CA LEU A 104 2.01 -23.21 9.38
C LEU A 104 2.15 -22.77 7.93
N THR A 105 1.55 -21.65 7.57
CA THR A 105 1.79 -20.95 6.32
C THR A 105 2.21 -19.53 6.59
N TYR A 106 3.06 -18.96 5.72
CA TYR A 106 3.52 -17.58 5.85
C TYR A 106 3.63 -16.92 4.49
N LEU A 107 3.33 -15.64 4.46
CA LEU A 107 3.55 -14.71 3.36
C LEU A 107 4.35 -13.53 3.88
N ILE A 108 5.35 -13.11 3.14
CA ILE A 108 6.14 -11.91 3.44
C ILE A 108 6.24 -11.11 2.15
N GLY A 109 5.85 -9.85 2.20
CA GLY A 109 5.99 -8.90 1.10
C GLY A 109 6.72 -7.66 1.56
N ALA A 110 7.72 -7.23 0.84
CA ALA A 110 8.41 -5.96 1.06
C ALA A 110 8.41 -5.16 -0.23
N ARG A 111 8.05 -3.87 -0.15
CA ARG A 111 8.00 -2.98 -1.30
C ARG A 111 8.70 -1.67 -0.96
N GLN A 112 9.45 -1.18 -1.92
CA GLN A 112 10.00 0.17 -1.87
C GLN A 112 9.64 0.88 -3.18
N LYS A 113 9.09 2.09 -3.08
CA LYS A 113 8.71 2.92 -4.22
C LYS A 113 9.30 4.31 -4.07
N SER A 114 9.82 4.86 -5.17
CA SER A 114 10.26 6.24 -5.26
C SER A 114 9.76 6.85 -6.56
N ASN A 115 9.09 7.98 -6.47
CA ASN A 115 8.60 8.70 -7.64
C ASN A 115 9.58 9.79 -8.09
N GLN A 116 10.81 9.80 -7.57
CA GLN A 116 11.82 10.83 -7.85
C GLN A 116 12.07 11.02 -9.34
N TYR A 117 12.22 9.92 -10.08
CA TYR A 117 12.48 9.97 -11.51
C TYR A 117 11.36 10.66 -12.31
N LEU A 118 10.10 10.35 -11.98
CA LEU A 118 8.94 10.96 -12.64
C LEU A 118 8.81 12.44 -12.29
N LEU A 119 9.12 12.81 -11.05
CA LEU A 119 8.98 14.18 -10.58
C LEU A 119 10.10 15.10 -11.09
N GLN A 120 11.30 14.56 -11.31
CA GLN A 120 12.40 15.31 -11.91
C GLN A 120 12.19 15.61 -13.40
N SER A 121 11.35 14.84 -14.09
CA SER A 121 11.00 15.11 -15.48
C SER A 121 9.95 16.22 -15.67
N GLN A 122 9.35 16.69 -14.58
CA GLN A 122 8.35 17.78 -14.64
C GLN A 122 8.99 19.12 -14.26
N PRO A 123 8.59 20.22 -14.92
CA PRO A 123 9.06 21.57 -14.58
C PRO A 123 8.40 22.02 -13.25
N THR A 124 8.93 21.57 -12.13
CA THR A 124 8.45 21.94 -10.79
C THR A 124 9.38 22.98 -10.14
N LYS A 125 8.83 23.82 -9.26
CA LYS A 125 9.58 24.85 -8.51
C LYS A 125 10.50 24.30 -7.41
N GLY A 126 10.79 23.00 -7.41
CA GLY A 126 11.65 22.34 -6.43
C GLY A 126 11.80 20.86 -6.72
N ILE A 127 12.81 20.23 -6.11
CA ILE A 127 13.04 18.79 -6.23
C ILE A 127 12.26 18.09 -5.12
N TYR A 128 11.29 17.29 -5.52
CA TYR A 128 10.50 16.43 -4.63
C TYR A 128 11.08 15.02 -4.66
N ASN A 129 11.38 14.48 -3.49
CA ASN A 129 11.92 13.13 -3.36
C ASN A 129 11.11 12.31 -2.37
N PRO A 130 9.92 11.81 -2.75
CA PRO A 130 9.14 10.91 -1.94
C PRO A 130 9.69 9.48 -2.04
N SER A 131 9.81 8.81 -0.91
CA SER A 131 10.19 7.40 -0.81
C SER A 131 9.24 6.69 0.15
N PHE A 132 8.70 5.57 -0.30
CA PHE A 132 7.74 4.75 0.43
C PHE A 132 8.32 3.36 0.61
N THR A 133 8.32 2.88 1.84
CA THR A 133 8.71 1.51 2.19
C THR A 133 7.56 0.86 2.93
N ASP A 134 7.23 -0.35 2.54
CA ASP A 134 6.16 -1.15 3.11
C ASP A 134 6.65 -2.59 3.27
N VAL A 135 6.44 -3.16 4.45
CA VAL A 135 6.72 -4.56 4.75
C VAL A 135 5.48 -5.16 5.37
N GLN A 136 4.98 -6.24 4.80
CA GLN A 136 3.83 -6.99 5.31
C GLN A 136 4.23 -8.43 5.59
N ALA A 137 3.63 -8.99 6.63
CA ALA A 137 3.72 -10.41 6.94
C ALA A 137 2.34 -10.93 7.33
N LEU A 138 1.96 -12.05 6.74
CA LEU A 138 0.80 -12.83 7.12
C LEU A 138 1.27 -14.20 7.57
N VAL A 139 0.82 -14.61 8.74
CA VAL A 139 1.12 -15.92 9.30
C VAL A 139 -0.19 -16.59 9.69
N ASN A 140 -0.37 -17.79 9.20
CA ASN A 140 -1.51 -18.62 9.53
C ASN A 140 -1.03 -19.92 10.19
N TYR A 141 -1.64 -20.28 11.32
CA TYR A 141 -1.35 -21.51 12.04
C TYR A 141 -2.60 -22.30 12.38
N LYS A 142 -2.69 -23.50 11.83
CA LYS A 142 -3.77 -24.44 12.09
C LYS A 142 -3.39 -25.38 13.26
N PHE A 143 -3.98 -25.16 14.42
CA PHE A 143 -3.78 -26.04 15.60
C PHE A 143 -4.44 -27.40 15.39
N ASN A 144 -5.69 -27.40 14.93
CA ASN A 144 -6.50 -28.58 14.63
C ASN A 144 -7.62 -28.20 13.64
N ASP A 145 -8.53 -29.11 13.36
CA ASP A 145 -9.62 -28.85 12.39
C ASP A 145 -10.69 -27.88 12.88
N LYS A 146 -10.65 -27.49 14.15
CA LYS A 146 -11.60 -26.55 14.76
C LYS A 146 -10.96 -25.17 15.04
N TRP A 147 -9.63 -25.10 15.14
CA TRP A 147 -8.92 -23.90 15.56
C TRP A 147 -7.80 -23.55 14.59
N GLU A 148 -7.91 -22.38 14.04
CA GLU A 148 -6.93 -21.74 13.16
C GLU A 148 -6.73 -20.30 13.63
N VAL A 149 -5.50 -19.82 13.64
CA VAL A 149 -5.15 -18.45 14.00
C VAL A 149 -4.42 -17.82 12.82
N GLU A 150 -4.91 -16.68 12.40
CA GLU A 150 -4.28 -15.87 11.36
C GLU A 150 -3.86 -14.53 11.96
N ALA A 151 -2.65 -14.09 11.67
CA ALA A 151 -2.10 -12.82 12.10
C ALA A 151 -1.53 -12.07 10.90
N ILE A 152 -1.92 -10.81 10.76
CA ILE A 152 -1.37 -9.89 9.76
C ILE A 152 -0.61 -8.77 10.45
N GLY A 153 0.60 -8.49 9.98
CA GLY A 153 1.42 -7.36 10.41
C GLY A 153 1.81 -6.48 9.24
N ASN A 154 1.83 -5.18 9.45
CA ASN A 154 2.27 -4.21 8.47
C ASN A 154 3.20 -3.18 9.12
N TYR A 155 4.29 -2.88 8.44
CA TYR A 155 5.17 -1.77 8.75
C TYR A 155 5.31 -0.89 7.51
N ALA A 156 4.91 0.38 7.63
CA ALA A 156 5.03 1.35 6.56
C ALA A 156 5.86 2.55 7.01
N ARG A 157 6.79 2.96 6.17
CA ARG A 157 7.62 4.16 6.38
C ARG A 157 7.59 5.01 5.13
N ASN A 158 7.24 6.29 5.30
CA ASN A 158 7.28 7.28 4.25
C ASN A 158 8.31 8.34 4.60
N ARG A 159 9.15 8.68 3.62
CA ARG A 159 10.10 9.78 3.73
C ARG A 159 9.81 10.76 2.59
N PHE A 160 9.65 12.00 2.94
CA PHE A 160 9.48 13.08 1.98
C PHE A 160 10.60 14.09 2.19
N THR A 161 11.38 14.32 1.14
CA THR A 161 12.43 15.36 1.16
C THR A 161 12.11 16.37 0.06
N PHE A 162 12.01 17.63 0.45
CA PHE A 162 11.84 18.74 -0.45
C PHE A 162 13.12 19.58 -0.46
N ILE A 163 13.72 19.76 -1.63
CA ILE A 163 14.89 20.63 -1.84
C ILE A 163 14.40 21.87 -2.59
N PRO A 164 14.31 23.04 -1.93
CA PRO A 164 13.86 24.25 -2.58
C PRO A 164 14.87 24.71 -3.62
N GLN A 165 14.37 25.13 -4.76
CA GLN A 165 15.19 25.85 -5.76
C GLN A 165 14.91 27.34 -5.64
N SER A 166 15.98 28.15 -5.57
CA SER A 166 15.87 29.60 -5.67
C SER A 166 15.70 29.99 -7.15
N GLN A 167 14.64 30.73 -7.45
CA GLN A 167 14.47 31.33 -8.77
C GLN A 167 14.75 32.83 -8.67
N THR A 168 15.67 33.32 -9.49
CA THR A 168 15.91 34.77 -9.68
C THR A 168 14.96 35.23 -10.78
N THR A 169 14.05 36.12 -10.42
CA THR A 169 13.15 36.76 -11.37
C THR A 169 13.60 38.20 -11.57
N THR A 170 13.13 38.86 -12.64
CA THR A 170 13.41 40.27 -12.91
C THR A 170 12.99 41.23 -11.77
N PHE A 171 12.12 40.75 -10.86
CA PHE A 171 11.59 41.53 -9.74
C PHE A 171 12.17 41.14 -8.37
N GLY A 172 13.08 40.18 -8.30
CA GLY A 172 13.72 39.72 -7.05
C GLY A 172 13.99 38.24 -6.96
N VAL A 173 14.61 37.84 -5.84
CA VAL A 173 14.91 36.44 -5.52
C VAL A 173 13.81 35.90 -4.57
N ILE A 174 13.09 34.90 -4.99
CA ILE A 174 12.14 34.20 -4.12
C ILE A 174 12.82 32.94 -3.60
N ASN A 175 13.20 32.95 -2.33
CA ASN A 175 13.67 31.76 -1.60
C ASN A 175 12.49 31.12 -0.86
N GLN A 176 12.05 29.96 -1.29
CA GLN A 176 11.11 29.14 -0.52
C GLN A 176 11.89 27.97 0.12
N ALA A 177 12.26 28.15 1.37
CA ALA A 177 12.96 27.13 2.15
C ALA A 177 11.95 26.45 3.10
N TYR A 178 11.34 25.35 2.66
CA TYR A 178 10.60 24.47 3.56
C TYR A 178 11.19 23.07 3.46
N GLN A 179 11.86 22.64 4.50
CA GLN A 179 12.27 21.25 4.67
C GLN A 179 11.28 20.60 5.62
N LEU A 180 10.33 19.83 5.07
CA LEU A 180 9.42 19.02 5.86
C LEU A 180 9.88 17.56 5.80
N GLN A 181 10.37 17.03 6.91
CA GLN A 181 10.57 15.61 7.08
C GLN A 181 9.39 15.03 7.86
N VAL A 182 8.59 14.18 7.21
CA VAL A 182 7.52 13.43 7.87
C VAL A 182 7.97 11.97 7.97
N TYR A 183 8.04 11.48 9.19
CA TYR A 183 8.37 10.09 9.50
C TYR A 183 7.11 9.28 9.71
#